data_91157589881121d93a2c8a8875216e7c
#
_entry.id   91157589881121d93a2c8a8875216e7c
#
_cell.length_a   1.000
_cell.length_b   1.000
_cell.length_c   1.000
_cell.angle_alpha   90.00
_cell.angle_beta   90.00
_cell.angle_gamma   90.00
#
_symmetry.space_group_name_H-M   'P 1'
#
loop_
_entity.id
_entity.type
_entity.pdbx_description
1 polymer ?
#
loop_
_entity_poly.entity_id
_entity_poly.type
_entity_poly.pdbx_seq_one_letter_code
_entity_poly.pdbx_strand_id
1 'polypeptide(L)'
;MPAQIDIKEVHWLLDIVQCIDVGVIVLDRQYQVEVWNSFMENHSGLGPDEVHGKTLFSLFQEIDEAWLKRKVDTVVQLGTRAFSLWEQHPYLMHFKNYQPITGQEDFMYQNVTLLPLAGATGEVEHICVVIYDMTAAATHKKQLAAAQAASRA
;
A
#
# COMPACT_ATOMS: atom_id res chain seq x y z
N MET A 1 -16.47 -25.86 -15.58
CA MET A 1 -16.55 -24.69 -16.47
C MET A 1 -16.13 -23.46 -15.72
N PRO A 2 -15.11 -22.76 -16.21
CA PRO A 2 -14.83 -21.48 -15.60
C PRO A 2 -16.07 -20.58 -15.75
N ALA A 3 -16.46 -19.94 -14.67
CA ALA A 3 -17.53 -18.96 -14.71
C ALA A 3 -17.14 -17.87 -15.72
N GLN A 4 -18.01 -17.62 -16.70
CA GLN A 4 -17.83 -16.48 -17.57
C GLN A 4 -17.97 -15.21 -16.76
N ILE A 5 -16.89 -14.46 -16.62
CA ILE A 5 -16.92 -13.14 -15.97
C ILE A 5 -17.64 -12.21 -16.92
N ASP A 6 -18.76 -11.63 -16.48
CA ASP A 6 -19.46 -10.59 -17.24
C ASP A 6 -18.57 -9.36 -17.34
N ILE A 7 -18.47 -8.77 -18.53
CA ILE A 7 -17.71 -7.54 -18.77
C ILE A 7 -18.17 -6.40 -17.83
N LYS A 8 -19.46 -6.35 -17.51
CA LYS A 8 -20.00 -5.37 -16.55
C LYS A 8 -19.43 -5.56 -15.15
N GLU A 9 -19.29 -6.82 -14.71
CA GLU A 9 -18.72 -7.12 -13.39
C GLU A 9 -17.26 -6.73 -13.33
N VAL A 10 -16.49 -6.98 -14.39
CA VAL A 10 -15.09 -6.56 -14.49
C VAL A 10 -14.99 -5.04 -14.41
N HIS A 11 -15.87 -4.33 -15.10
CA HIS A 11 -15.90 -2.86 -15.09
C HIS A 11 -16.18 -2.32 -13.69
N TRP A 12 -17.15 -2.89 -12.97
CA TRP A 12 -17.42 -2.50 -11.58
C TRP A 12 -16.24 -2.76 -10.65
N LEU A 13 -15.58 -3.90 -10.81
CA LEU A 13 -14.40 -4.24 -10.02
C LEU A 13 -13.26 -3.24 -10.25
N LEU A 14 -13.03 -2.85 -11.48
CA LEU A 14 -12.03 -1.82 -11.82
C LEU A 14 -12.41 -0.47 -11.22
N ASP A 15 -13.67 -0.08 -11.29
CA ASP A 15 -14.15 1.17 -10.69
C ASP A 15 -13.96 1.16 -9.17
N ILE A 16 -14.26 0.06 -8.50
CA ILE A 16 -14.07 -0.09 -7.06
C ILE A 16 -12.58 0.07 -6.72
N VAL A 17 -11.68 -0.62 -7.41
CA VAL A 17 -10.24 -0.54 -7.19
C VAL A 17 -9.75 0.90 -7.35
N GLN A 18 -10.28 1.62 -8.35
CA GLN A 18 -9.91 3.01 -8.60
C GLN A 18 -10.41 3.98 -7.52
N CYS A 19 -11.56 3.71 -6.93
CA CYS A 19 -12.25 4.69 -6.07
C CYS A 19 -12.19 4.39 -4.58
N ILE A 20 -11.72 3.21 -4.14
CA ILE A 20 -11.63 2.89 -2.71
C ILE A 20 -10.56 3.74 -2.02
N ASP A 21 -10.77 3.97 -0.73
CA ASP A 21 -9.90 4.83 0.09
C ASP A 21 -8.74 4.06 0.71
N VAL A 22 -8.13 3.19 -0.07
CA VAL A 22 -6.88 2.51 0.25
C VAL A 22 -6.00 2.51 -1.00
N GLY A 23 -4.68 2.54 -0.80
CA GLY A 23 -3.74 2.45 -1.92
C GLY A 23 -3.66 1.03 -2.45
N VAL A 24 -3.80 0.87 -3.76
CA VAL A 24 -3.65 -0.42 -4.43
C VAL A 24 -2.59 -0.27 -5.52
N ILE A 25 -1.55 -1.09 -5.39
CA ILE A 25 -0.47 -1.19 -6.37
C ILE A 25 -0.34 -2.65 -6.76
N VAL A 26 -0.21 -2.94 -8.05
CA VAL A 26 0.21 -4.26 -8.50
C VAL A 26 1.58 -4.14 -9.13
N LEU A 27 2.51 -4.96 -8.65
CA LEU A 27 3.90 -5.02 -9.12
C LEU A 27 4.14 -6.37 -9.80
N ASP A 28 4.95 -6.37 -10.85
CA ASP A 28 5.50 -7.60 -11.40
C ASP A 28 6.69 -8.08 -10.54
N ARG A 29 7.35 -9.16 -10.95
CA ARG A 29 8.48 -9.72 -10.21
C ARG A 29 9.74 -8.86 -10.29
N GLN A 30 9.78 -7.88 -11.19
CA GLN A 30 10.85 -6.89 -11.30
C GLN A 30 10.50 -5.57 -10.60
N TYR A 31 9.40 -5.56 -9.82
CA TYR A 31 8.92 -4.38 -9.07
C TYR A 31 8.46 -3.24 -9.96
N GLN A 32 8.09 -3.54 -11.21
CA GLN A 32 7.50 -2.56 -12.11
C GLN A 32 6.01 -2.42 -11.82
N VAL A 33 5.51 -1.19 -11.83
CA VAL A 33 4.12 -0.87 -11.52
C VAL A 33 3.22 -1.23 -12.70
N GLU A 34 2.19 -2.03 -12.46
CA GLU A 34 1.17 -2.37 -13.44
C GLU A 34 -0.20 -1.78 -13.11
N VAL A 35 -0.54 -1.65 -11.83
CA VAL A 35 -1.80 -1.05 -11.37
C VAL A 35 -1.49 0.02 -10.33
N TRP A 36 -2.19 1.14 -10.43
CA TRP A 36 -2.00 2.32 -9.57
C TRP A 36 -3.34 3.02 -9.45
N ASN A 37 -3.97 2.97 -8.29
CA ASN A 37 -5.32 3.50 -8.14
C ASN A 37 -5.34 4.99 -7.77
N SER A 38 -6.55 5.56 -7.63
CA SER A 38 -6.74 6.98 -7.37
C SER A 38 -6.13 7.42 -6.03
N PHE A 39 -6.19 6.58 -4.99
CA PHE A 39 -5.54 6.86 -3.72
C PHE A 39 -4.05 7.13 -3.91
N MET A 40 -3.38 6.27 -4.67
CA MET A 40 -1.95 6.41 -4.95
C MET A 40 -1.65 7.68 -5.75
N GLU A 41 -2.47 7.97 -6.75
CA GLU A 41 -2.34 9.20 -7.54
C GLU A 41 -2.50 10.44 -6.67
N ASN A 42 -3.53 10.48 -5.84
CA ASN A 42 -3.84 11.64 -5.01
C ASN A 42 -2.76 11.91 -3.97
N HIS A 43 -2.19 10.87 -3.38
CA HIS A 43 -1.18 11.05 -2.33
C HIS A 43 0.24 11.16 -2.86
N SER A 44 0.54 10.60 -4.02
CA SER A 44 1.88 10.69 -4.61
C SER A 44 2.05 11.88 -5.55
N GLY A 45 0.96 12.34 -6.15
CA GLY A 45 1.01 13.32 -7.22
C GLY A 45 1.40 12.75 -8.58
N LEU A 46 1.53 11.42 -8.68
CA LEU A 46 1.89 10.73 -9.92
C LEU A 46 0.69 9.97 -10.46
N GLY A 47 0.35 10.19 -11.72
CA GLY A 47 -0.73 9.49 -12.39
C GLY A 47 -0.34 8.09 -12.86
N PRO A 48 -1.32 7.24 -13.20
CA PRO A 48 -1.06 5.87 -13.68
C PRO A 48 -0.14 5.83 -14.89
N ASP A 49 -0.29 6.75 -15.82
CA ASP A 49 0.52 6.80 -17.03
C ASP A 49 1.99 7.14 -16.74
N GLU A 50 2.23 7.89 -15.66
CA GLU A 50 3.59 8.28 -15.26
C GLU A 50 4.34 7.14 -14.59
N VAL A 51 3.64 6.22 -13.92
CA VAL A 51 4.25 5.17 -13.12
C VAL A 51 4.27 3.82 -13.83
N HIS A 52 3.39 3.57 -14.78
CA HIS A 52 3.26 2.28 -15.45
C HIS A 52 4.57 1.85 -16.10
N GLY A 53 4.98 0.62 -15.81
CA GLY A 53 6.21 0.05 -16.37
C GLY A 53 7.49 0.52 -15.69
N LYS A 54 7.40 1.43 -14.72
CA LYS A 54 8.56 1.90 -13.96
C LYS A 54 8.70 1.12 -12.66
N THR A 55 9.92 0.94 -12.19
CA THR A 55 10.15 0.26 -10.92
C THR A 55 9.74 1.16 -9.76
N LEU A 56 9.15 0.55 -8.75
CA LEU A 56 8.71 1.28 -7.55
C LEU A 56 9.89 2.02 -6.88
N PHE A 57 11.07 1.41 -6.89
CA PHE A 57 12.27 1.98 -6.28
C PHE A 57 12.80 3.20 -7.03
N SER A 58 12.58 3.28 -8.34
CA SER A 58 12.97 4.46 -9.13
C SER A 58 12.02 5.63 -8.90
N LEU A 59 10.76 5.35 -8.56
CA LEU A 59 9.76 6.37 -8.29
C LEU A 59 9.87 6.91 -6.87
N PHE A 60 10.22 6.07 -5.89
CA PHE A 60 10.27 6.41 -4.47
C PHE A 60 11.56 5.90 -3.86
N GLN A 61 12.56 6.77 -3.82
CA GLN A 61 13.90 6.42 -3.32
C GLN A 61 13.92 6.20 -1.80
N GLU A 62 12.91 6.68 -1.08
CA GLU A 62 12.77 6.51 0.36
C GLU A 62 12.37 5.08 0.76
N ILE A 63 11.88 4.27 -0.18
CA ILE A 63 11.51 2.90 0.12
C ILE A 63 12.75 2.08 0.51
N ASP A 64 12.64 1.36 1.63
CA ASP A 64 13.67 0.40 2.03
C ASP A 64 13.60 -0.82 1.11
N GLU A 65 14.42 -0.80 0.07
CA GLU A 65 14.41 -1.83 -0.98
C GLU A 65 14.70 -3.22 -0.42
N ALA A 66 15.68 -3.36 0.45
CA ALA A 66 16.03 -4.63 1.05
C ALA A 66 14.89 -5.20 1.90
N TRP A 67 14.22 -4.34 2.66
CA TRP A 67 13.08 -4.73 3.49
C TRP A 67 11.92 -5.22 2.61
N LEU A 68 11.57 -4.47 1.57
CA LEU A 68 10.46 -4.84 0.68
C LEU A 68 10.76 -6.15 -0.06
N LYS A 69 11.98 -6.31 -0.56
CA LYS A 69 12.38 -7.53 -1.26
C LYS A 69 12.30 -8.76 -0.36
N ARG A 70 12.72 -8.65 0.90
CA ARG A 70 12.60 -9.75 1.87
C ARG A 70 11.13 -10.13 2.11
N LYS A 71 10.26 -9.13 2.26
CA LYS A 71 8.81 -9.36 2.44
C LYS A 71 8.20 -10.04 1.22
N VAL A 72 8.53 -9.56 0.03
CA VAL A 72 8.03 -10.13 -1.22
C VAL A 72 8.54 -11.55 -1.41
N ASP A 73 9.80 -11.81 -1.14
CA ASP A 73 10.37 -13.17 -1.25
C ASP A 73 9.63 -14.15 -0.34
N THR A 74 9.31 -13.75 0.88
CA THR A 74 8.54 -14.58 1.80
C THR A 74 7.14 -14.87 1.27
N VAL A 75 6.46 -13.85 0.73
CA VAL A 75 5.12 -13.99 0.14
C VAL A 75 5.15 -14.97 -1.03
N VAL A 76 6.15 -14.84 -1.89
CA VAL A 76 6.31 -15.71 -3.07
C VAL A 76 6.60 -17.15 -2.67
N GLN A 77 7.53 -17.36 -1.72
CA GLN A 77 7.93 -18.71 -1.28
C GLN A 77 6.80 -19.44 -0.57
N LEU A 78 6.06 -18.74 0.30
CA LEU A 78 5.02 -19.35 1.11
C LEU A 78 3.64 -19.30 0.45
N GLY A 79 3.45 -18.46 -0.56
CA GLY A 79 2.15 -18.26 -1.19
C GLY A 79 1.11 -17.63 -0.26
N THR A 80 1.54 -16.94 0.78
CA THR A 80 0.69 -16.35 1.82
C THR A 80 0.89 -14.84 1.89
N ARG A 81 -0.07 -14.15 2.53
CA ARG A 81 -0.01 -12.71 2.75
C ARG A 81 1.08 -12.34 3.75
N ALA A 82 1.67 -11.18 3.57
CA ALA A 82 2.52 -10.55 4.57
C ALA A 82 1.92 -9.21 4.99
N PHE A 83 2.15 -8.84 6.23
CA PHE A 83 1.63 -7.61 6.82
C PHE A 83 2.77 -6.80 7.41
N SER A 84 2.62 -5.49 7.34
CA SER A 84 3.50 -4.56 8.04
C SER A 84 2.65 -3.55 8.77
N LEU A 85 2.88 -3.41 10.08
CA LEU A 85 2.15 -2.47 10.93
C LEU A 85 2.95 -1.19 11.08
N TRP A 86 2.25 -0.05 11.09
CA TRP A 86 2.88 1.27 11.21
C TRP A 86 3.72 1.43 12.48
N GLU A 87 3.38 0.67 13.52
CA GLU A 87 4.10 0.69 14.79
C GLU A 87 5.53 0.15 14.68
N GLN A 88 5.76 -0.78 13.76
CA GLN A 88 7.06 -1.41 13.52
C GLN A 88 7.78 -0.80 12.32
N HIS A 89 7.02 -0.42 11.29
CA HIS A 89 7.54 0.18 10.07
C HIS A 89 6.56 1.28 9.65
N PRO A 90 6.85 2.55 9.96
CA PRO A 90 5.84 3.62 9.90
C PRO A 90 5.22 3.84 8.53
N TYR A 91 5.97 3.65 7.47
CA TYR A 91 5.45 3.81 6.10
C TYR A 91 6.32 3.03 5.11
N LEU A 92 5.70 2.64 3.99
CA LEU A 92 6.41 2.13 2.82
C LEU A 92 6.92 3.31 1.99
N MET A 93 6.04 4.26 1.72
CA MET A 93 6.34 5.48 0.97
C MET A 93 6.02 6.70 1.85
N HIS A 94 6.88 7.72 1.78
CA HIS A 94 6.72 8.93 2.57
C HIS A 94 5.72 9.88 1.90
N PHE A 95 4.43 9.67 2.18
CA PHE A 95 3.38 10.58 1.72
C PHE A 95 3.14 11.68 2.75
N LYS A 96 2.87 12.88 2.27
CA LYS A 96 2.49 14.00 3.15
C LYS A 96 1.14 13.73 3.79
N ASN A 97 0.99 14.17 5.03
CA ASN A 97 -0.30 14.14 5.70
C ASN A 97 -1.14 15.34 5.23
N TYR A 98 -2.25 15.07 4.55
CA TYR A 98 -3.15 16.09 4.03
C TYR A 98 -4.32 16.44 4.96
N GLN A 99 -4.29 16.02 6.22
CA GLN A 99 -5.32 16.38 7.20
C GLN A 99 -4.88 17.66 7.94
N PRO A 100 -5.30 18.85 7.47
CA PRO A 100 -4.77 20.11 7.99
C PRO A 100 -5.27 20.48 9.38
N ILE A 101 -6.32 19.84 9.85
CA ILE A 101 -7.00 20.24 11.10
C ILE A 101 -6.31 19.64 12.34
N THR A 102 -5.61 18.53 12.19
CA THR A 102 -4.92 17.89 13.31
C THR A 102 -3.41 18.10 13.29
N GLY A 103 -2.86 18.68 12.27
CA GLY A 103 -1.55 19.29 12.05
C GLY A 103 -0.30 18.75 12.76
N GLN A 104 -0.38 17.63 13.47
CA GLN A 104 0.69 17.15 14.33
C GLN A 104 1.62 16.13 13.66
N GLU A 105 1.21 15.60 12.51
CA GLU A 105 2.01 14.61 11.80
C GLU A 105 2.37 15.12 10.40
N ASP A 106 3.67 15.10 10.10
CA ASP A 106 4.19 15.60 8.83
C ASP A 106 4.01 14.61 7.69
N PHE A 107 3.73 13.34 8.00
CA PHE A 107 3.61 12.27 7.01
C PHE A 107 2.49 11.30 7.38
N MET A 108 2.09 10.49 6.38
CA MET A 108 1.08 9.46 6.54
C MET A 108 1.70 8.20 7.16
N TYR A 109 1.14 7.73 8.28
CA TYR A 109 1.45 6.40 8.81
C TYR A 109 0.70 5.34 8.02
N GLN A 110 1.33 4.23 7.70
CA GLN A 110 0.78 3.22 6.82
C GLN A 110 0.86 1.83 7.41
N ASN A 111 -0.24 1.07 7.32
CA ASN A 111 -0.18 -0.38 7.35
C ASN A 111 -0.10 -0.87 5.91
N VAL A 112 0.66 -1.90 5.67
CA VAL A 112 0.88 -2.44 4.34
C VAL A 112 0.56 -3.93 4.34
N THR A 113 -0.22 -4.37 3.36
CA THR A 113 -0.49 -5.79 3.11
C THR A 113 0.08 -6.16 1.75
N LEU A 114 0.83 -7.25 1.71
CA LEU A 114 1.37 -7.81 0.47
C LEU A 114 0.61 -9.10 0.15
N LEU A 115 0.01 -9.16 -1.03
CA LEU A 115 -0.82 -10.28 -1.48
C LEU A 115 -0.17 -10.93 -2.69
N PRO A 116 0.02 -12.26 -2.68
CA PRO A 116 0.48 -12.95 -3.88
C PRO A 116 -0.65 -13.07 -4.90
N LEU A 117 -0.36 -12.74 -6.14
CA LEU A 117 -1.28 -12.95 -7.27
C LEU A 117 -0.70 -14.05 -8.14
N ALA A 118 -1.38 -15.20 -8.17
CA ALA A 118 -0.95 -16.31 -9.00
C ALA A 118 -1.38 -16.10 -10.45
N GLY A 119 -0.49 -16.42 -11.39
CA GLY A 119 -0.82 -16.47 -12.79
C GLY A 119 -1.57 -17.74 -13.18
N ALA A 120 -1.82 -17.92 -14.47
CA ALA A 120 -2.52 -19.08 -15.01
C ALA A 120 -1.83 -20.41 -14.70
N THR A 121 -0.51 -20.38 -14.49
CA THR A 121 0.30 -21.55 -14.14
C THR A 121 0.27 -21.90 -12.65
N GLY A 122 -0.33 -21.07 -11.81
CA GLY A 122 -0.31 -21.20 -10.36
C GLY A 122 0.91 -20.59 -9.70
N GLU A 123 1.89 -20.12 -10.47
CA GLU A 123 3.06 -19.42 -9.93
C GLU A 123 2.71 -17.97 -9.61
N VAL A 124 3.37 -17.41 -8.58
CA VAL A 124 3.20 -16.01 -8.20
C VAL A 124 3.96 -15.14 -9.19
N GLU A 125 3.23 -14.46 -10.06
CA GLU A 125 3.79 -13.59 -11.09
C GLU A 125 3.70 -12.11 -10.71
N HIS A 126 2.78 -11.77 -9.82
CA HIS A 126 2.51 -10.40 -9.40
C HIS A 126 2.30 -10.32 -7.89
N ILE A 127 2.57 -9.16 -7.35
CA ILE A 127 2.33 -8.84 -5.94
C ILE A 127 1.38 -7.65 -5.89
N CYS A 128 0.30 -7.79 -5.14
CA CYS A 128 -0.58 -6.65 -4.82
C CYS A 128 -0.15 -6.04 -3.50
N VAL A 129 0.14 -4.75 -3.52
CA VAL A 129 0.49 -3.98 -2.33
C VAL A 129 -0.71 -3.12 -1.96
N VAL A 130 -1.25 -3.31 -0.77
CA VAL A 130 -2.39 -2.53 -0.27
C VAL A 130 -1.89 -1.64 0.87
N ILE A 131 -2.13 -0.34 0.75
CA ILE A 131 -1.66 0.66 1.70
C ILE A 131 -2.87 1.26 2.41
N TYR A 132 -2.87 1.16 3.75
CA TYR A 132 -3.91 1.73 4.60
C TYR A 132 -3.35 2.96 5.31
N ASP A 133 -4.06 4.07 5.24
CA ASP A 133 -3.73 5.29 5.98
C ASP A 133 -4.10 5.09 7.45
N MET A 134 -3.09 5.00 8.30
CA MET A 134 -3.25 4.79 9.73
C MET A 134 -2.95 6.07 10.53
N THR A 135 -2.90 7.23 9.88
CA THR A 135 -2.49 8.48 10.52
C THR A 135 -3.43 8.86 11.66
N ALA A 136 -4.74 8.72 11.48
CA ALA A 136 -5.70 9.02 12.54
C ALA A 136 -5.51 8.11 13.75
N ALA A 137 -5.31 6.80 13.52
CA ALA A 137 -5.07 5.84 14.60
C ALA A 137 -3.74 6.11 15.31
N ALA A 138 -2.68 6.44 14.57
CA ALA A 138 -1.37 6.76 15.13
C ALA A 138 -1.42 8.03 15.98
N THR A 139 -2.07 9.08 15.48
CA THR A 139 -2.24 10.33 16.20
C THR A 139 -3.01 10.11 17.50
N HIS A 140 -4.11 9.37 17.45
CA HIS A 140 -4.92 9.06 18.62
C HIS A 140 -4.12 8.28 19.67
N LYS A 141 -3.35 7.28 19.25
CA LYS A 141 -2.52 6.49 20.16
C LYS A 141 -1.44 7.33 20.83
N LYS A 142 -0.81 8.24 20.09
CA LYS A 142 0.18 9.18 20.64
C LYS A 142 -0.44 10.15 21.64
N GLN A 143 -1.62 10.68 21.34
CA GLN A 143 -2.34 11.57 22.25
C GLN A 143 -2.72 10.86 23.54
N LEU A 144 -3.18 9.62 23.44
CA LEU A 144 -3.54 8.80 24.59
C LEU A 144 -2.32 8.50 25.45
N ALA A 145 -1.19 8.15 24.86
CA ALA A 145 0.06 7.91 25.57
C ALA A 145 0.56 9.17 26.29
N ALA A 146 0.48 10.33 25.64
CA ALA A 146 0.84 11.61 26.23
C ALA A 146 -0.06 11.96 27.42
N ALA A 147 -1.37 11.73 27.30
CA ALA A 147 -2.32 11.96 28.38
C ALA A 147 -2.06 11.03 29.59
N GLN A 148 -1.74 9.77 29.34
CA GLN A 148 -1.38 8.81 30.38
C GLN A 148 -0.07 9.18 31.05
N ALA A 149 0.94 9.62 30.31
CA ALA A 149 2.19 10.09 30.88
C ALA A 149 2.00 11.35 31.74
N ALA A 150 1.18 12.30 31.30
CA ALA A 150 0.85 13.51 32.05
C ALA A 150 0.13 13.19 33.35
N SER A 151 -0.77 12.17 33.36
CA SER A 151 -1.50 11.76 34.55
C SER A 151 -0.64 11.03 35.61
N ARG A 152 0.54 10.54 35.20
CA ARG A 152 1.49 9.85 36.08
C ARG A 152 2.52 10.80 36.71
N ALA A 153 2.55 12.04 36.25
CA ALA A 153 3.49 13.03 36.75
C ALA A 153 3.02 13.64 38.09
#